data_d75e600aa72e2309cd9173e42645e647
#
_entry.id   d75e600aa72e2309cd9173e42645e647
#
_cell.length_a   1.000
_cell.length_b   1.000
_cell.length_c   1.000
_cell.angle_alpha   90.00
_cell.angle_beta   90.00
_cell.angle_gamma   90.00
#
_symmetry.space_group_name_H-M   'P 1'
#
loop_
_entity.id
_entity.type
_entity.pdbx_description
1 polymer ?
#
loop_
_entity_poly.entity_id
_entity_poly.type
_entity_poly.pdbx_seq_one_letter_code
_entity_poly.pdbx_strand_id
1 'polypeptide(L)'
;MKKISLFVYDFDGTLVDTFEDIANSVNRTLIEMNLQSLGPETIRQNIGSGVVNLMTHCLAGSGCNNIETAVSLFRKDYNHHLLDQTKLYPNGREIVEHFSNKKNTILSNKPIAFIEKILEAMNFLPSFDSILGGDSLDEQKPNPKGLQFLMKKYNCPAEKVLMIGDNAIDVETGKHAGVITCGVTYGLGDTNSLRDSKPNFLIDNLSDLKSLFN
;
A
#
# COMPACT_ATOMS: atom_id res chain seq x y z
N MET A 1 4.62 -15.16 -22.03
CA MET A 1 4.82 -14.37 -20.81
C MET A 1 5.21 -12.95 -21.21
N LYS A 2 4.63 -11.94 -20.54
CA LYS A 2 5.02 -10.54 -20.80
C LYS A 2 6.36 -10.25 -20.11
N LYS A 3 7.25 -9.51 -20.80
CA LYS A 3 8.54 -9.10 -20.21
C LYS A 3 8.33 -7.83 -19.38
N ILE A 4 8.44 -7.95 -18.06
CA ILE A 4 8.43 -6.84 -17.12
C ILE A 4 9.87 -6.52 -16.71
N SER A 5 10.19 -5.24 -16.60
CA SER A 5 11.50 -4.74 -16.18
C SER A 5 11.43 -3.98 -14.86
N LEU A 6 10.23 -3.46 -14.52
CA LEU A 6 9.99 -2.68 -13.31
C LEU A 6 8.70 -3.20 -12.65
N PHE A 7 8.85 -3.79 -11.47
CA PHE A 7 7.77 -4.19 -10.58
C PHE A 7 7.55 -3.08 -9.56
N VAL A 8 6.32 -2.61 -9.45
CA VAL A 8 5.91 -1.59 -8.49
C VAL A 8 4.83 -2.20 -7.61
N TYR A 9 5.14 -2.41 -6.35
CA TYR A 9 4.23 -3.00 -5.38
C TYR A 9 3.60 -1.91 -4.51
N ASP A 10 2.31 -2.01 -4.23
CA ASP A 10 1.78 -1.37 -3.04
C ASP A 10 2.32 -2.08 -1.80
N PHE A 11 2.13 -1.49 -0.63
CA PHE A 11 2.68 -1.98 0.63
C PHE A 11 1.61 -2.63 1.51
N ASP A 12 0.71 -1.82 2.09
CA ASP A 12 -0.35 -2.28 2.99
C ASP A 12 -1.38 -3.11 2.21
N GLY A 13 -1.63 -4.35 2.60
CA GLY A 13 -2.58 -5.23 1.90
C GLY A 13 -2.00 -5.97 0.69
N THR A 14 -0.81 -5.61 0.23
CA THR A 14 -0.17 -6.23 -0.94
C THR A 14 1.06 -7.05 -0.56
N LEU A 15 2.10 -6.43 -0.01
CA LEU A 15 3.30 -7.11 0.47
C LEU A 15 3.20 -7.45 1.96
N VAL A 16 2.56 -6.58 2.73
CA VAL A 16 2.55 -6.63 4.19
C VAL A 16 1.11 -6.53 4.70
N ASP A 17 0.75 -7.44 5.58
CA ASP A 17 -0.48 -7.38 6.37
C ASP A 17 -0.23 -6.50 7.59
N THR A 18 -0.75 -5.28 7.54
CA THR A 18 -0.60 -4.23 8.57
C THR A 18 -1.91 -3.92 9.28
N PHE A 19 -2.98 -4.67 8.96
CA PHE A 19 -4.34 -4.33 9.36
C PHE A 19 -4.51 -4.15 10.87
N GLU A 20 -4.09 -5.16 11.64
CA GLU A 20 -4.33 -5.19 13.08
C GLU A 20 -3.63 -4.02 13.79
N ASP A 21 -2.40 -3.71 13.41
CA ASP A 21 -1.64 -2.63 14.03
C ASP A 21 -2.22 -1.26 13.67
N ILE A 22 -2.67 -1.07 12.42
CA ILE A 22 -3.37 0.15 12.00
C ILE A 22 -4.69 0.29 12.77
N ALA A 23 -5.53 -0.76 12.81
CA ALA A 23 -6.84 -0.72 13.45
C ALA A 23 -6.73 -0.45 14.96
N ASN A 24 -5.78 -1.09 15.62
CA ASN A 24 -5.51 -0.89 17.04
C ASN A 24 -5.04 0.54 17.31
N SER A 25 -4.15 1.09 16.46
CA SER A 25 -3.67 2.48 16.61
C SER A 25 -4.75 3.51 16.34
N VAL A 26 -5.64 3.27 15.37
CA VAL A 26 -6.85 4.10 15.18
C VAL A 26 -7.69 4.11 16.43
N ASN A 27 -8.01 2.95 17.00
CA ASN A 27 -8.88 2.85 18.16
C ASN A 27 -8.24 3.46 19.42
N ARG A 28 -6.94 3.27 19.66
CA ARG A 28 -6.23 3.95 20.77
C ARG A 28 -6.26 5.47 20.60
N THR A 29 -6.09 5.96 19.37
CA THR A 29 -6.22 7.39 19.05
C THR A 29 -7.62 7.92 19.36
N LEU A 30 -8.67 7.22 18.94
CA LEU A 30 -10.05 7.61 19.21
C LEU A 30 -10.32 7.67 20.72
N ILE A 31 -9.87 6.67 21.47
CA ILE A 31 -10.01 6.64 22.95
C ILE A 31 -9.28 7.83 23.59
N GLU A 32 -8.04 8.14 23.17
CA GLU A 32 -7.28 9.29 23.67
C GLU A 32 -8.00 10.63 23.40
N MET A 33 -8.79 10.69 22.31
CA MET A 33 -9.65 11.82 21.97
C MET A 33 -11.03 11.79 22.65
N ASN A 34 -11.27 10.87 23.58
CA ASN A 34 -12.56 10.63 24.25
C ASN A 34 -13.70 10.27 23.27
N LEU A 35 -13.39 9.55 22.20
CA LEU A 35 -14.34 9.06 21.21
C LEU A 35 -14.52 7.55 21.33
N GLN A 36 -15.62 7.03 20.75
CA GLN A 36 -15.89 5.61 20.73
C GLN A 36 -14.99 4.91 19.71
N SER A 37 -14.56 3.68 20.04
CA SER A 37 -13.85 2.81 19.12
C SER A 37 -14.74 2.40 17.94
N LEU A 38 -14.11 2.19 16.80
CA LEU A 38 -14.77 1.73 15.57
C LEU A 38 -14.56 0.21 15.37
N GLY A 39 -15.53 -0.41 14.72
CA GLY A 39 -15.41 -1.79 14.30
C GLY A 39 -14.33 -1.99 13.20
N PRO A 40 -13.76 -3.20 13.10
CA PRO A 40 -12.67 -3.48 12.17
C PRO A 40 -13.02 -3.19 10.71
N GLU A 41 -14.23 -3.50 10.26
CA GLU A 41 -14.65 -3.28 8.87
C GLU A 41 -14.73 -1.79 8.51
N THR A 42 -15.17 -0.94 9.44
CA THR A 42 -15.20 0.51 9.23
C THR A 42 -13.79 1.08 9.05
N ILE A 43 -12.81 0.56 9.78
CA ILE A 43 -11.41 0.99 9.64
C ILE A 43 -10.82 0.42 8.36
N ARG A 44 -11.04 -0.87 8.05
CA ARG A 44 -10.51 -1.56 6.87
C ARG A 44 -10.82 -0.82 5.57
N GLN A 45 -12.07 -0.39 5.40
CA GLN A 45 -12.54 0.30 4.19
C GLN A 45 -11.81 1.63 3.90
N ASN A 46 -11.09 2.16 4.88
CA ASN A 46 -10.40 3.46 4.76
C ASN A 46 -8.86 3.32 4.70
N ILE A 47 -8.33 2.10 4.78
CA ILE A 47 -6.89 1.84 4.60
C ILE A 47 -6.54 1.93 3.11
N GLY A 48 -5.34 2.45 2.81
CA GLY A 48 -4.83 2.63 1.45
C GLY A 48 -4.96 4.06 0.89
N SER A 49 -5.82 4.89 1.50
CA SER A 49 -6.03 6.30 1.10
C SER A 49 -5.09 7.31 1.78
N GLY A 50 -4.17 6.84 2.62
CA GLY A 50 -3.25 7.67 3.42
C GLY A 50 -3.83 8.08 4.77
N VAL A 51 -2.92 8.46 5.70
CA VAL A 51 -3.25 8.68 7.12
C VAL A 51 -4.28 9.79 7.33
N VAL A 52 -4.20 10.89 6.56
CA VAL A 52 -5.15 12.01 6.71
C VAL A 52 -6.56 11.57 6.34
N ASN A 53 -6.72 10.88 5.21
CA ASN A 53 -8.01 10.37 4.77
C ASN A 53 -8.55 9.30 5.74
N LEU A 54 -7.71 8.37 6.19
CA LEU A 54 -8.07 7.37 7.20
C LEU A 54 -8.67 8.05 8.45
N MET A 55 -7.95 9.01 9.04
CA MET A 55 -8.43 9.68 10.26
C MET A 55 -9.66 10.56 10.00
N THR A 56 -9.75 11.22 8.84
CA THR A 56 -10.94 11.97 8.44
C THR A 56 -12.19 11.09 8.43
N HIS A 57 -12.11 9.91 7.82
CA HIS A 57 -13.25 8.97 7.77
C HIS A 57 -13.54 8.37 9.14
N CYS A 58 -12.52 8.04 9.93
CA CYS A 58 -12.71 7.50 11.28
C CYS A 58 -13.33 8.52 12.24
N LEU A 59 -13.17 9.81 12.00
CA LEU A 59 -13.82 10.87 12.76
C LEU A 59 -15.22 11.25 12.24
N ALA A 60 -15.61 10.77 11.08
CA ALA A 60 -16.90 11.10 10.48
C ALA A 60 -18.06 10.70 11.42
N GLY A 61 -18.99 11.62 11.65
CA GLY A 61 -20.14 11.40 12.54
C GLY A 61 -19.85 11.46 14.05
N SER A 62 -18.59 11.60 14.47
CA SER A 62 -18.22 11.73 15.92
C SER A 62 -18.48 13.12 16.51
N GLY A 63 -18.73 14.13 15.67
CA GLY A 63 -18.79 15.54 16.07
C GLY A 63 -17.42 16.19 16.29
N CYS A 64 -16.33 15.45 16.16
CA CYS A 64 -14.97 15.95 16.29
C CYS A 64 -14.38 16.29 14.91
N ASN A 65 -13.91 17.53 14.74
CA ASN A 65 -13.32 18.02 13.48
C ASN A 65 -11.80 18.25 13.59
N ASN A 66 -11.17 17.82 14.69
CA ASN A 66 -9.74 18.07 14.92
C ASN A 66 -8.87 16.98 14.25
N ILE A 67 -8.83 17.00 12.92
CA ILE A 67 -8.10 16.01 12.10
C ILE A 67 -6.59 16.07 12.35
N GLU A 68 -6.02 17.27 12.51
CA GLU A 68 -4.57 17.43 12.74
C GLU A 68 -4.13 16.73 14.04
N THR A 69 -4.89 16.91 15.12
CA THR A 69 -4.62 16.23 16.39
C THR A 69 -4.76 14.72 16.23
N ALA A 70 -5.81 14.24 15.57
CA ALA A 70 -6.02 12.81 15.34
C ALA A 70 -4.87 12.18 14.52
N VAL A 71 -4.43 12.84 13.45
CA VAL A 71 -3.28 12.39 12.63
C VAL A 71 -2.00 12.38 13.46
N SER A 72 -1.77 13.40 14.29
CA SER A 72 -0.58 13.48 15.15
C SER A 72 -0.55 12.35 16.17
N LEU A 73 -1.67 12.11 16.88
CA LEU A 73 -1.81 11.05 17.87
C LEU A 73 -1.67 9.67 17.22
N PHE A 74 -2.35 9.44 16.10
CA PHE A 74 -2.21 8.20 15.33
C PHE A 74 -0.76 7.93 14.93
N ARG A 75 -0.08 8.93 14.34
CA ARG A 75 1.32 8.76 13.92
C ARG A 75 2.23 8.42 15.09
N LYS A 76 2.03 9.07 16.23
CA LYS A 76 2.78 8.82 17.46
C LYS A 76 2.53 7.39 17.97
N ASP A 77 1.28 6.99 18.10
CA ASP A 77 0.91 5.64 18.56
C ASP A 77 1.38 4.57 17.59
N TYR A 78 1.05 4.69 16.30
CA TYR A 78 1.42 3.71 15.28
C TYR A 78 2.93 3.54 15.16
N ASN A 79 3.72 4.60 15.34
CA ASN A 79 5.18 4.49 15.33
C ASN A 79 5.73 3.56 16.42
N HIS A 80 5.03 3.38 17.53
CA HIS A 80 5.44 2.46 18.61
C HIS A 80 4.92 1.04 18.40
N HIS A 81 3.82 0.87 17.68
CA HIS A 81 3.03 -0.36 17.57
C HIS A 81 2.98 -0.98 16.18
N LEU A 82 3.69 -0.43 15.20
CA LEU A 82 3.61 -0.85 13.78
C LEU A 82 4.20 -2.26 13.49
N LEU A 83 4.71 -2.94 14.51
CA LEU A 83 5.31 -4.29 14.41
C LEU A 83 4.73 -5.28 15.43
N ASP A 84 3.61 -4.94 16.09
CA ASP A 84 3.02 -5.81 17.10
C ASP A 84 2.41 -7.08 16.45
N GLN A 85 1.73 -6.93 15.30
CA GLN A 85 1.08 -8.00 14.55
C GLN A 85 1.43 -7.99 13.05
N THR A 86 2.09 -6.95 12.58
CA THR A 86 2.44 -6.75 11.17
C THR A 86 3.36 -7.87 10.67
N LYS A 87 3.02 -8.45 9.52
CA LYS A 87 3.75 -9.57 8.90
C LYS A 87 3.69 -9.51 7.38
N LEU A 88 4.65 -10.19 6.71
CA LEU A 88 4.59 -10.36 5.27
C LEU A 88 3.41 -11.26 4.86
N TYR A 89 2.75 -10.93 3.76
CA TYR A 89 1.86 -11.88 3.12
C TYR A 89 2.63 -13.10 2.60
N PRO A 90 1.97 -14.27 2.49
CA PRO A 90 2.58 -15.46 1.92
C PRO A 90 3.21 -15.18 0.55
N ASN A 91 4.41 -15.73 0.34
CA ASN A 91 5.20 -15.59 -0.89
C ASN A 91 5.69 -14.16 -1.22
N GLY A 92 5.41 -13.14 -0.39
CA GLY A 92 5.84 -11.77 -0.66
C GLY A 92 7.36 -11.65 -0.84
N ARG A 93 8.14 -12.20 0.10
CA ARG A 93 9.60 -12.23 -0.01
C ARG A 93 10.07 -13.05 -1.21
N GLU A 94 9.53 -14.25 -1.37
CA GLU A 94 9.91 -15.17 -2.44
C GLU A 94 9.74 -14.56 -3.83
N ILE A 95 8.68 -13.79 -4.05
CA ILE A 95 8.40 -13.13 -5.33
C ILE A 95 9.39 -12.00 -5.60
N VAL A 96 9.66 -11.14 -4.63
CA VAL A 96 10.61 -10.04 -4.80
C VAL A 96 12.02 -10.59 -5.07
N GLU A 97 12.41 -11.64 -4.36
CA GLU A 97 13.69 -12.34 -4.58
C GLU A 97 13.74 -13.05 -5.93
N HIS A 98 12.65 -13.67 -6.38
CA HIS A 98 12.56 -14.31 -7.71
C HIS A 98 12.84 -13.32 -8.84
N PHE A 99 12.31 -12.09 -8.71
CA PHE A 99 12.52 -11.01 -9.68
C PHE A 99 13.69 -10.09 -9.30
N SER A 100 14.66 -10.54 -8.50
CA SER A 100 15.81 -9.74 -8.07
C SER A 100 16.71 -9.22 -9.21
N ASN A 101 16.63 -9.85 -10.40
CA ASN A 101 17.29 -9.37 -11.61
C ASN A 101 16.53 -8.25 -12.34
N LYS A 102 15.37 -7.85 -11.84
CA LYS A 102 14.54 -6.74 -12.30
C LYS A 102 14.58 -5.59 -11.27
N LYS A 103 13.94 -4.48 -11.61
CA LYS A 103 13.73 -3.39 -10.65
C LYS A 103 12.50 -3.67 -9.80
N ASN A 104 12.71 -3.80 -8.48
CA ASN A 104 11.64 -3.97 -7.50
C ASN A 104 11.49 -2.68 -6.70
N THR A 105 10.29 -2.11 -6.70
CA THR A 105 10.02 -0.82 -6.07
C THR A 105 8.70 -0.83 -5.31
N ILE A 106 8.57 0.06 -4.33
CA ILE A 106 7.33 0.27 -3.60
C ILE A 106 6.76 1.65 -3.96
N LEU A 107 5.44 1.71 -4.16
CA LEU A 107 4.67 2.94 -4.30
C LEU A 107 3.42 2.82 -3.43
N SER A 108 3.39 3.54 -2.30
CA SER A 108 2.30 3.47 -1.33
C SER A 108 1.88 4.86 -0.84
N ASN A 109 0.62 4.99 -0.38
CA ASN A 109 0.13 6.19 0.30
C ASN A 109 0.51 6.24 1.79
N LYS A 110 1.13 5.16 2.31
CA LYS A 110 1.71 5.12 3.65
C LYS A 110 2.94 6.03 3.74
N PRO A 111 3.15 6.79 4.83
CA PRO A 111 4.39 7.56 5.04
C PRO A 111 5.64 6.69 4.93
N ILE A 112 6.65 7.18 4.22
CA ILE A 112 7.87 6.42 3.90
C ILE A 112 8.59 5.91 5.16
N ALA A 113 8.64 6.71 6.21
CA ALA A 113 9.31 6.33 7.45
C ALA A 113 8.71 5.06 8.11
N PHE A 114 7.40 4.84 7.98
CA PHE A 114 6.76 3.62 8.48
C PHE A 114 7.08 2.41 7.60
N ILE A 115 7.12 2.61 6.28
CA ILE A 115 7.47 1.54 5.32
C ILE A 115 8.89 1.06 5.61
N GLU A 116 9.85 1.99 5.68
CA GLU A 116 11.25 1.67 5.91
C GLU A 116 11.46 0.96 7.25
N LYS A 117 10.86 1.46 8.33
CA LYS A 117 10.95 0.84 9.66
C LYS A 117 10.42 -0.59 9.70
N ILE A 118 9.29 -0.87 9.01
CA ILE A 118 8.73 -2.22 8.90
C ILE A 118 9.68 -3.12 8.09
N LEU A 119 10.15 -2.65 6.94
CA LEU A 119 11.04 -3.43 6.08
C LEU A 119 12.40 -3.69 6.72
N GLU A 120 12.96 -2.73 7.48
CA GLU A 120 14.19 -2.91 8.25
C GLU A 120 14.03 -3.99 9.29
N ALA A 121 12.98 -3.94 10.10
CA ALA A 121 12.70 -4.94 11.12
C ALA A 121 12.52 -6.37 10.54
N MET A 122 11.99 -6.44 9.31
CA MET A 122 11.82 -7.70 8.59
C MET A 122 13.08 -8.13 7.82
N ASN A 123 14.19 -7.37 7.86
CA ASN A 123 15.36 -7.58 6.98
C ASN A 123 14.98 -7.70 5.49
N PHE A 124 14.09 -6.82 5.01
CA PHE A 124 13.56 -6.87 3.66
C PHE A 124 13.79 -5.57 2.87
N LEU A 125 14.22 -4.50 3.54
CA LEU A 125 14.52 -3.20 2.91
C LEU A 125 15.52 -3.29 1.75
N PRO A 126 16.63 -4.08 1.83
CA PRO A 126 17.61 -4.17 0.75
C PRO A 126 17.10 -4.81 -0.54
N SER A 127 15.91 -5.43 -0.52
CA SER A 127 15.31 -6.07 -1.70
C SER A 127 14.66 -5.08 -2.67
N PHE A 128 14.58 -3.79 -2.28
CA PHE A 128 13.91 -2.78 -3.08
C PHE A 128 14.89 -1.72 -3.60
N ASP A 129 14.83 -1.46 -4.92
CA ASP A 129 15.64 -0.43 -5.60
C ASP A 129 15.17 1.01 -5.29
N SER A 130 13.90 1.18 -4.97
CA SER A 130 13.30 2.46 -4.54
C SER A 130 12.02 2.24 -3.74
N ILE A 131 11.79 3.14 -2.81
CA ILE A 131 10.55 3.24 -2.03
C ILE A 131 10.00 4.65 -2.17
N LEU A 132 8.76 4.76 -2.56
CA LEU A 132 7.98 6.00 -2.55
C LEU A 132 6.81 5.83 -1.60
N GLY A 133 6.84 6.57 -0.51
CA GLY A 133 5.72 6.69 0.44
C GLY A 133 4.81 7.86 0.08
N GLY A 134 3.71 8.00 0.80
CA GLY A 134 2.70 9.02 0.57
C GLY A 134 3.17 10.47 0.81
N ASP A 135 4.33 10.64 1.39
CA ASP A 135 5.01 11.92 1.64
C ASP A 135 6.28 12.11 0.79
N SER A 136 6.56 11.21 -0.14
CA SER A 136 7.73 11.30 -1.02
C SER A 136 7.56 12.28 -2.18
N LEU A 137 6.30 12.56 -2.58
CA LEU A 137 5.93 13.47 -3.66
C LEU A 137 4.71 14.31 -3.23
N ASP A 138 4.45 15.39 -3.95
CA ASP A 138 3.30 16.27 -3.68
C ASP A 138 1.94 15.59 -3.90
N GLU A 139 1.91 14.51 -4.69
CA GLU A 139 0.70 13.80 -5.08
C GLU A 139 0.78 12.32 -4.70
N GLN A 140 -0.33 11.80 -4.21
CA GLN A 140 -0.51 10.40 -3.84
C GLN A 140 -1.32 9.63 -4.89
N LYS A 141 -1.33 8.27 -4.80
CA LYS A 141 -2.26 7.44 -5.56
C LYS A 141 -3.70 7.92 -5.31
N PRO A 142 -4.56 8.05 -6.34
CA PRO A 142 -4.45 7.51 -7.71
C PRO A 142 -3.73 8.42 -8.72
N ASN A 143 -3.03 9.48 -8.30
CA ASN A 143 -2.26 10.31 -9.22
C ASN A 143 -1.08 9.49 -9.79
N PRO A 144 -0.83 9.52 -11.13
CA PRO A 144 0.21 8.73 -11.77
C PRO A 144 1.64 9.21 -11.52
N LYS A 145 1.85 10.38 -10.88
CA LYS A 145 3.18 10.98 -10.69
C LYS A 145 4.22 10.03 -10.09
N GLY A 146 3.82 9.19 -9.13
CA GLY A 146 4.72 8.20 -8.53
C GLY A 146 5.23 7.19 -9.54
N LEU A 147 4.35 6.62 -10.36
CA LEU A 147 4.72 5.70 -11.43
C LEU A 147 5.55 6.39 -12.51
N GLN A 148 5.17 7.60 -12.92
CA GLN A 148 5.91 8.39 -13.91
C GLN A 148 7.33 8.71 -13.42
N PHE A 149 7.49 9.04 -12.13
CA PHE A 149 8.81 9.24 -11.51
C PHE A 149 9.67 7.97 -11.59
N LEU A 150 9.12 6.80 -11.22
CA LEU A 150 9.83 5.52 -11.27
C LEU A 150 10.19 5.13 -12.70
N MET A 151 9.26 5.29 -13.65
CA MET A 151 9.51 5.04 -15.07
C MET A 151 10.66 5.89 -15.61
N LYS A 152 10.68 7.18 -15.26
CA LYS A 152 11.76 8.10 -15.65
C LYS A 152 13.08 7.71 -14.98
N LYS A 153 13.06 7.42 -13.67
CA LYS A 153 14.26 7.04 -12.90
C LYS A 153 14.96 5.81 -13.48
N TYR A 154 14.19 4.81 -13.90
CA TYR A 154 14.73 3.55 -14.42
C TYR A 154 14.73 3.47 -15.96
N ASN A 155 14.40 4.55 -16.65
CA ASN A 155 14.28 4.60 -18.10
C ASN A 155 13.45 3.40 -18.65
N CYS A 156 12.31 3.13 -18.01
CA CYS A 156 11.47 1.98 -18.27
C CYS A 156 10.16 2.44 -18.94
N PRO A 157 9.85 1.98 -20.17
CA PRO A 157 8.60 2.33 -20.84
C PRO A 157 7.40 1.65 -20.17
N ALA A 158 6.21 2.25 -20.27
CA ALA A 158 5.01 1.85 -19.54
C ALA A 158 4.61 0.39 -19.74
N GLU A 159 4.78 -0.15 -20.96
CA GLU A 159 4.46 -1.54 -21.29
C GLU A 159 5.37 -2.59 -20.62
N LYS A 160 6.45 -2.16 -19.95
CA LYS A 160 7.37 -3.00 -19.18
C LYS A 160 7.27 -2.76 -17.67
N VAL A 161 6.29 -1.98 -17.23
CA VAL A 161 6.03 -1.69 -15.83
C VAL A 161 4.78 -2.44 -15.38
N LEU A 162 4.84 -3.06 -14.21
CA LEU A 162 3.72 -3.73 -13.56
C LEU A 162 3.43 -3.05 -12.22
N MET A 163 2.24 -2.46 -12.09
CA MET A 163 1.70 -2.01 -10.79
C MET A 163 0.90 -3.14 -10.17
N ILE A 164 1.26 -3.52 -8.94
CA ILE A 164 0.65 -4.60 -8.17
C ILE A 164 0.05 -4.00 -6.90
N GLY A 165 -1.24 -4.24 -6.67
CA GLY A 165 -1.93 -3.73 -5.50
C GLY A 165 -3.22 -4.47 -5.21
N ASP A 166 -3.75 -4.29 -4.00
CA ASP A 166 -4.99 -4.94 -3.54
C ASP A 166 -6.21 -4.02 -3.60
N ASN A 167 -6.02 -2.76 -3.99
CA ASN A 167 -7.07 -1.76 -3.97
C ASN A 167 -7.34 -1.19 -5.39
N ALA A 168 -8.57 -0.74 -5.63
CA ALA A 168 -8.95 -0.08 -6.89
C ALA A 168 -8.05 1.13 -7.19
N ILE A 169 -7.60 1.85 -6.16
CA ILE A 169 -6.70 3.01 -6.29
C ILE A 169 -5.36 2.65 -6.97
N ASP A 170 -4.86 1.43 -6.79
CA ASP A 170 -3.62 0.94 -7.43
C ASP A 170 -3.84 0.73 -8.93
N VAL A 171 -4.98 0.12 -9.26
CA VAL A 171 -5.37 -0.12 -10.64
C VAL A 171 -5.59 1.20 -11.38
N GLU A 172 -6.28 2.15 -10.75
CA GLU A 172 -6.48 3.50 -11.28
C GLU A 172 -5.16 4.23 -11.51
N THR A 173 -4.25 4.17 -10.52
CA THR A 173 -2.90 4.74 -10.65
C THR A 173 -2.17 4.16 -11.86
N GLY A 174 -2.21 2.83 -12.00
CA GLY A 174 -1.58 2.13 -13.11
C GLY A 174 -2.20 2.52 -14.46
N LYS A 175 -3.53 2.60 -14.55
CA LYS A 175 -4.24 3.03 -15.76
C LYS A 175 -3.91 4.48 -16.13
N HIS A 176 -3.89 5.39 -15.17
CA HIS A 176 -3.54 6.79 -15.41
C HIS A 176 -2.09 6.95 -15.90
N ALA A 177 -1.19 6.06 -15.48
CA ALA A 177 0.19 6.02 -15.96
C ALA A 177 0.37 5.23 -17.26
N GLY A 178 -0.65 4.50 -17.73
CA GLY A 178 -0.58 3.65 -18.92
C GLY A 178 0.22 2.36 -18.74
N VAL A 179 0.44 1.91 -17.48
CA VAL A 179 1.20 0.71 -17.15
C VAL A 179 0.30 -0.52 -17.05
N ILE A 180 0.90 -1.70 -16.98
CA ILE A 180 0.18 -2.95 -16.74
C ILE A 180 -0.20 -3.01 -15.25
N THR A 181 -1.42 -3.49 -14.96
CA THR A 181 -1.95 -3.58 -13.60
C THR A 181 -2.26 -5.01 -13.21
N CYS A 182 -1.93 -5.37 -11.97
CA CYS A 182 -2.25 -6.66 -11.37
C CYS A 182 -2.90 -6.44 -10.00
N GLY A 183 -4.18 -6.83 -9.89
CA GLY A 183 -4.88 -6.83 -8.62
C GLY A 183 -4.59 -8.10 -7.84
N VAL A 184 -4.43 -8.01 -6.52
CA VAL A 184 -4.35 -9.15 -5.59
C VAL A 184 -5.59 -9.19 -4.71
N THR A 185 -6.25 -10.36 -4.57
CA THR A 185 -7.57 -10.47 -3.94
C THR A 185 -7.53 -10.77 -2.43
N TYR A 186 -6.36 -11.07 -1.90
CA TYR A 186 -6.17 -11.45 -0.50
C TYR A 186 -5.95 -10.26 0.45
N GLY A 187 -5.87 -9.05 -0.08
CA GLY A 187 -5.46 -7.86 0.66
C GLY A 187 -6.54 -7.22 1.54
N LEU A 188 -6.37 -5.94 1.81
CA LEU A 188 -7.25 -5.15 2.67
C LEU A 188 -8.37 -4.46 1.89
N GLY A 189 -8.16 -4.22 0.59
CA GLY A 189 -9.09 -3.54 -0.29
C GLY A 189 -10.36 -4.34 -0.55
N ASP A 190 -11.44 -3.63 -0.91
CA ASP A 190 -12.70 -4.28 -1.31
C ASP A 190 -12.53 -5.00 -2.65
N THR A 191 -12.67 -6.32 -2.62
CA THR A 191 -12.45 -7.19 -3.79
C THR A 191 -13.42 -6.89 -4.94
N ASN A 192 -14.65 -6.43 -4.65
CA ASN A 192 -15.60 -6.09 -5.71
C ASN A 192 -15.15 -4.80 -6.42
N SER A 193 -14.82 -3.76 -5.67
CA SER A 193 -14.26 -2.52 -6.21
C SER A 193 -12.98 -2.76 -7.00
N LEU A 194 -12.11 -3.66 -6.51
CA LEU A 194 -10.90 -4.07 -7.22
C LEU A 194 -11.25 -4.74 -8.57
N ARG A 195 -12.22 -5.66 -8.61
CA ARG A 195 -12.70 -6.31 -9.85
C ARG A 195 -13.34 -5.30 -10.81
N ASP A 196 -14.16 -4.41 -10.29
CA ASP A 196 -14.84 -3.37 -11.07
C ASP A 196 -13.85 -2.35 -11.65
N SER A 197 -12.71 -2.15 -11.01
CA SER A 197 -11.62 -1.34 -11.55
C SER A 197 -10.94 -1.99 -12.76
N LYS A 198 -11.24 -3.25 -13.11
CA LYS A 198 -10.77 -3.99 -14.29
C LYS A 198 -9.24 -3.96 -14.46
N PRO A 199 -8.46 -4.55 -13.54
CA PRO A 199 -7.01 -4.70 -13.71
C PRO A 199 -6.71 -5.61 -14.93
N ASN A 200 -5.51 -5.51 -15.50
CA ASN A 200 -5.09 -6.38 -16.60
C ASN A 200 -4.95 -7.85 -16.14
N PHE A 201 -4.58 -8.07 -14.89
CA PHE A 201 -4.48 -9.36 -14.25
C PHE A 201 -5.10 -9.29 -12.85
N LEU A 202 -5.67 -10.40 -12.43
CA LEU A 202 -6.18 -10.58 -11.07
C LEU A 202 -5.68 -11.93 -10.56
N ILE A 203 -5.04 -11.93 -9.40
CA ILE A 203 -4.42 -13.12 -8.80
C ILE A 203 -4.83 -13.26 -7.35
N ASP A 204 -4.87 -14.49 -6.87
CA ASP A 204 -5.20 -14.81 -5.47
C ASP A 204 -3.93 -15.08 -4.64
N ASN A 205 -2.77 -15.16 -5.29
CA ASN A 205 -1.48 -15.41 -4.65
C ASN A 205 -0.35 -14.71 -5.43
N LEU A 206 0.60 -14.11 -4.71
CA LEU A 206 1.76 -13.46 -5.34
C LEU A 206 2.62 -14.43 -6.15
N SER A 207 2.65 -15.73 -5.79
CA SER A 207 3.40 -16.75 -6.55
C SER A 207 2.93 -16.90 -8.01
N ASP A 208 1.67 -16.50 -8.31
CA ASP A 208 1.10 -16.57 -9.66
C ASP A 208 1.84 -15.64 -10.64
N LEU A 209 2.50 -14.59 -10.12
CA LEU A 209 3.33 -13.69 -10.94
C LEU A 209 4.43 -14.43 -11.71
N LYS A 210 4.97 -15.56 -11.15
CA LYS A 210 6.00 -16.38 -11.82
C LYS A 210 5.50 -17.02 -13.12
N SER A 211 4.20 -17.34 -13.19
CA SER A 211 3.60 -17.94 -14.38
C SER A 211 3.20 -16.90 -15.42
N LEU A 212 2.96 -15.65 -15.01
CA LEU A 212 2.48 -14.56 -15.86
C LEU A 212 3.62 -13.76 -16.49
N PHE A 213 4.73 -13.61 -15.76
CA PHE A 213 5.81 -12.68 -16.11
C PHE A 213 7.19 -13.37 -16.09
N ASN A 214 8.16 -12.74 -16.78
CA ASN A 214 9.57 -13.16 -16.83
C ASN A 214 10.49 -11.93 -17.01
#